data_66bbe9aaf0e3085d19079ee92bb09e67
#
_entry.id   66bbe9aaf0e3085d19079ee92bb09e67
#
_cell.length_a   1.000
_cell.length_b   1.000
_cell.length_c   1.000
_cell.angle_alpha   90.00
_cell.angle_beta   90.00
_cell.angle_gamma   90.00
#
_symmetry.space_group_name_H-M   'P 1'
#
loop_
_entity.id
_entity.type
_entity.pdbx_description
1 polymer ?
#
loop_
_entity_poly.entity_id
_entity_poly.type
_entity_poly.pdbx_seq_one_letter_code
_entity_poly.pdbx_strand_id
1 'polypeptide(L)'
;KTVGAVYEGGRVTYTPAADLTDGRTEVVVTAKRADGKEASFNWFFTVGKTQYQLYFGQLHSHTQYSDGSGTLTSALDYIKSIPASANVQFVAFTDHSNYFDSKTNANVEGALYDTSLVKDSDANHSWSTYKSTIDAFNAENAGSMVALGGFEMTWSGGPGHINTFNTP
;
A
#
# COMPACT_ATOMS: atom_id res chain seq x y z
N LYS A 1 -1.51 -29.19 -20.19
CA LYS A 1 -0.96 -30.55 -20.13
C LYS A 1 -1.41 -31.20 -18.82
N THR A 2 -2.02 -32.38 -18.88
CA THR A 2 -2.34 -33.19 -17.70
C THR A 2 -1.10 -33.92 -17.22
N VAL A 3 -0.84 -33.92 -15.92
CA VAL A 3 0.28 -34.58 -15.28
C VAL A 3 -0.21 -35.49 -14.16
N GLY A 4 0.53 -36.53 -13.85
CA GLY A 4 0.27 -37.40 -12.71
C GLY A 4 0.79 -36.73 -11.43
N ALA A 5 -0.06 -36.56 -10.45
CA ALA A 5 0.30 -36.06 -9.11
C ALA A 5 0.11 -37.17 -8.07
N VAL A 6 0.86 -37.09 -6.99
CA VAL A 6 0.75 -38.03 -5.86
C VAL A 6 -0.09 -37.35 -4.76
N TYR A 7 -1.07 -38.08 -4.24
CA TYR A 7 -1.84 -37.67 -3.07
C TYR A 7 -1.48 -38.55 -1.88
N GLU A 8 -0.91 -37.93 -0.86
CA GLU A 8 -0.52 -38.61 0.37
C GLU A 8 -0.63 -37.65 1.56
N GLY A 9 -1.12 -38.12 2.68
CA GLY A 9 -1.19 -37.35 3.93
C GLY A 9 -1.96 -36.02 3.81
N GLY A 10 -2.99 -35.95 2.96
CA GLY A 10 -3.77 -34.73 2.72
C GLY A 10 -3.09 -33.71 1.79
N ARG A 11 -1.97 -34.08 1.19
CA ARG A 11 -1.20 -33.20 0.28
C ARG A 11 -1.17 -33.78 -1.12
N VAL A 12 -1.32 -32.92 -2.12
CA VAL A 12 -1.06 -33.25 -3.53
C VAL A 12 0.32 -32.73 -3.90
N THR A 13 1.16 -33.58 -4.45
CA THR A 13 2.52 -33.24 -4.88
C THR A 13 2.76 -33.64 -6.32
N TYR A 14 3.46 -32.80 -7.04
CA TYR A 14 3.96 -33.07 -8.37
C TYR A 14 5.37 -32.50 -8.52
N THR A 15 6.30 -33.31 -8.99
CA THR A 15 7.66 -32.87 -9.32
C THR A 15 7.82 -32.93 -10.83
N PRO A 16 8.07 -31.82 -11.52
CA PRO A 16 8.35 -31.81 -12.95
C PRO A 16 9.59 -32.64 -13.28
N ALA A 17 9.57 -33.37 -14.39
CA ALA A 17 10.71 -34.15 -14.86
C ALA A 17 11.81 -33.28 -15.52
N ALA A 18 11.50 -32.03 -15.82
CA ALA A 18 12.42 -31.03 -16.34
C ALA A 18 12.06 -29.65 -15.78
N ASP A 19 12.98 -28.72 -15.86
CA ASP A 19 12.76 -27.34 -15.46
C ASP A 19 11.55 -26.76 -16.21
N LEU A 20 10.78 -25.97 -15.49
CA LEU A 20 9.67 -25.23 -16.08
C LEU A 20 10.23 -24.06 -16.90
N THR A 21 9.58 -23.75 -18.00
CA THR A 21 9.95 -22.59 -18.82
C THR A 21 9.63 -21.28 -18.10
N ASP A 22 10.46 -20.27 -18.31
CA ASP A 22 10.23 -18.93 -17.78
C ASP A 22 8.87 -18.39 -18.21
N GLY A 23 8.23 -17.69 -17.29
CA GLY A 23 6.93 -17.09 -17.51
C GLY A 23 5.87 -17.57 -16.54
N ARG A 24 4.62 -17.19 -16.81
CA ARG A 24 3.45 -17.56 -15.99
C ARG A 24 3.10 -19.03 -16.19
N THR A 25 3.12 -19.78 -15.12
CA THR A 25 2.63 -21.16 -15.07
C THR A 25 1.31 -21.22 -14.31
N GLU A 26 0.28 -21.70 -14.96
CA GLU A 26 -1.03 -21.94 -14.36
C GLU A 26 -1.15 -23.40 -13.93
N VAL A 27 -1.65 -23.60 -12.71
CA VAL A 27 -1.87 -24.92 -12.13
C VAL A 27 -3.34 -25.09 -11.85
N VAL A 28 -3.91 -26.20 -12.30
CA VAL A 28 -5.26 -26.63 -12.00
C VAL A 28 -5.19 -27.99 -11.35
N VAL A 29 -5.73 -28.11 -10.14
CA VAL A 29 -5.88 -29.40 -9.46
C VAL A 29 -7.35 -29.77 -9.48
N THR A 30 -7.66 -30.94 -10.05
CA THR A 30 -9.01 -31.50 -10.04
C THR A 30 -9.02 -32.76 -9.22
N ALA A 31 -9.85 -32.77 -8.18
CA ALA A 31 -10.10 -33.92 -7.33
C ALA A 31 -11.44 -34.55 -7.68
N LYS A 32 -11.46 -35.87 -7.88
CA LYS A 32 -12.67 -36.64 -8.15
C LYS A 32 -12.91 -37.66 -7.04
N ARG A 33 -14.08 -37.63 -6.48
CA ARG A 33 -14.53 -38.62 -5.47
C ARG A 33 -15.05 -39.89 -6.12
N ALA A 34 -15.12 -40.95 -5.34
CA ALA A 34 -15.68 -42.25 -5.80
C ALA A 34 -17.17 -42.15 -6.21
N ASP A 35 -17.91 -41.17 -5.68
CA ASP A 35 -19.32 -40.90 -6.05
C ASP A 35 -19.43 -40.06 -7.34
N GLY A 36 -18.31 -39.80 -8.03
CA GLY A 36 -18.26 -39.05 -9.29
C GLY A 36 -18.24 -37.55 -9.14
N LYS A 37 -18.36 -36.99 -7.93
CA LYS A 37 -18.26 -35.53 -7.73
C LYS A 37 -16.84 -35.05 -7.92
N GLU A 38 -16.72 -33.91 -8.59
CA GLU A 38 -15.45 -33.25 -8.85
C GLU A 38 -15.38 -31.87 -8.20
N ALA A 39 -14.17 -31.48 -7.80
CA ALA A 39 -13.84 -30.14 -7.36
C ALA A 39 -12.50 -29.74 -7.98
N SER A 40 -12.41 -28.51 -8.43
CA SER A 40 -11.19 -27.95 -9.01
C SER A 40 -10.75 -26.69 -8.26
N PHE A 41 -9.44 -26.54 -8.11
CA PHE A 41 -8.79 -25.35 -7.60
C PHE A 41 -7.68 -24.93 -8.55
N ASN A 42 -7.57 -23.65 -8.82
CA ASN A 42 -6.54 -23.12 -9.72
C ASN A 42 -5.79 -21.97 -9.08
N TRP A 43 -4.51 -21.87 -9.40
CA TRP A 43 -3.65 -20.75 -9.08
C TRP A 43 -2.58 -20.60 -10.15
N PHE A 44 -1.76 -19.57 -10.03
CA PHE A 44 -0.60 -19.41 -10.91
C PHE A 44 0.62 -18.99 -10.09
N PHE A 45 1.79 -19.26 -10.67
CA PHE A 45 3.08 -18.74 -10.22
C PHE A 45 3.94 -18.36 -11.44
N THR A 46 5.00 -17.61 -11.19
CA THR A 46 5.95 -17.22 -12.25
C THR A 46 7.26 -17.95 -12.07
N VAL A 47 7.80 -18.47 -13.17
CA VAL A 47 9.13 -19.08 -13.26
C VAL A 47 10.08 -18.07 -13.87
N GLY A 48 11.32 -18.01 -13.37
CA GLY A 48 12.32 -17.06 -13.82
C GLY A 48 12.14 -15.66 -13.21
N LYS A 49 12.69 -14.65 -13.87
CA LYS A 49 12.57 -13.25 -13.42
C LYS A 49 11.19 -12.71 -13.76
N THR A 50 10.49 -12.20 -12.75
CA THR A 50 9.26 -11.47 -12.96
C THR A 50 9.55 -10.11 -13.61
N GLN A 51 8.74 -9.72 -14.58
CA GLN A 51 8.80 -8.38 -15.18
C GLN A 51 8.33 -7.30 -14.17
N TYR A 52 7.46 -7.67 -13.23
CA TYR A 52 6.92 -6.79 -12.19
C TYR A 52 7.23 -7.39 -10.82
N GLN A 53 7.58 -6.53 -9.90
CA GLN A 53 7.69 -6.87 -8.49
C GLN A 53 6.44 -6.42 -7.77
N LEU A 54 5.89 -7.28 -6.91
CA LEU A 54 4.72 -6.97 -6.11
C LEU A 54 5.18 -6.39 -4.77
N TYR A 55 4.62 -5.25 -4.42
CA TYR A 55 4.80 -4.60 -3.13
C TYR A 55 3.46 -4.52 -2.40
N PHE A 56 3.50 -4.69 -1.08
CA PHE A 56 2.33 -4.59 -0.21
C PHE A 56 2.46 -3.38 0.71
N GLY A 57 1.36 -2.68 0.91
CA GLY A 57 1.35 -1.52 1.78
C GLY A 57 -0.03 -0.93 1.94
N GLN A 58 -0.10 0.19 2.64
CA GLN A 58 -1.31 0.96 2.87
C GLN A 58 -1.23 2.28 2.10
N LEU A 59 -2.31 2.65 1.45
CA LEU A 59 -2.38 3.84 0.60
C LEU A 59 -3.17 5.00 1.23
N HIS A 60 -3.59 4.88 2.48
CA HIS A 60 -4.42 5.90 3.12
C HIS A 60 -4.26 5.86 4.63
N SER A 61 -3.71 6.93 5.20
CA SER A 61 -3.54 7.10 6.64
C SER A 61 -3.54 8.57 6.99
N HIS A 62 -4.14 8.91 8.13
CA HIS A 62 -4.17 10.27 8.67
C HIS A 62 -3.34 10.38 9.94
N THR A 63 -2.81 11.56 10.17
CA THR A 63 -2.03 11.94 11.35
C THR A 63 -2.63 13.18 12.02
N GLN A 64 -1.90 13.75 12.98
CA GLN A 64 -2.28 15.04 13.59
C GLN A 64 -2.31 16.22 12.59
N TYR A 65 -1.79 16.04 11.38
CA TYR A 65 -1.89 17.05 10.32
C TYR A 65 -3.32 17.23 9.81
N SER A 66 -4.21 16.28 10.13
CA SER A 66 -5.65 16.43 9.92
C SER A 66 -6.44 15.92 11.12
N ASP A 67 -7.28 14.93 10.94
CA ASP A 67 -8.16 14.39 11.98
C ASP A 67 -7.67 13.06 12.57
N GLY A 68 -6.50 12.61 12.18
CA GLY A 68 -5.85 11.44 12.76
C GLY A 68 -5.29 11.70 14.16
N SER A 69 -5.08 10.64 14.92
CA SER A 69 -4.47 10.69 16.25
C SER A 69 -3.00 10.28 16.19
N GLY A 70 -2.14 11.10 16.75
CA GLY A 70 -0.70 10.85 16.81
C GLY A 70 0.10 11.63 15.78
N THR A 71 1.35 11.89 16.11
CA THR A 71 2.24 12.68 15.27
C THR A 71 2.68 11.89 14.04
N LEU A 72 3.01 12.57 12.96
CA LEU A 72 3.62 11.93 11.78
C LEU A 72 4.88 11.15 12.18
N THR A 73 5.72 11.71 13.04
CA THR A 73 6.94 11.02 13.53
C THR A 73 6.59 9.73 14.26
N SER A 74 5.60 9.74 15.17
CA SER A 74 5.19 8.52 15.87
C SER A 74 4.60 7.47 14.92
N ALA A 75 3.90 7.89 13.87
CA ALA A 75 3.38 6.99 12.86
C ALA A 75 4.51 6.37 12.01
N LEU A 76 5.53 7.16 11.64
CA LEU A 76 6.73 6.69 10.97
C LEU A 76 7.53 5.70 11.83
N ASP A 77 7.69 5.97 13.12
CA ASP A 77 8.33 5.04 14.05
C ASP A 77 7.54 3.72 14.18
N TYR A 78 6.21 3.82 14.19
CA TYR A 78 5.36 2.63 14.22
C TYR A 78 5.54 1.77 12.98
N ILE A 79 5.47 2.33 11.77
CA ILE A 79 5.65 1.53 10.54
C ILE A 79 7.04 0.90 10.45
N LYS A 80 8.06 1.57 10.96
CA LYS A 80 9.42 1.04 11.07
C LYS A 80 9.50 -0.17 12.03
N SER A 81 8.63 -0.21 13.05
CA SER A 81 8.55 -1.30 14.01
C SER A 81 7.79 -2.53 13.49
N ILE A 82 7.09 -2.42 12.37
CA ILE A 82 6.32 -3.53 11.78
C ILE A 82 7.28 -4.65 11.39
N PRO A 83 7.07 -5.89 11.87
CA PRO A 83 7.98 -6.97 11.56
C PRO A 83 7.92 -7.32 10.05
N ALA A 84 9.04 -7.70 9.47
CA ALA A 84 9.16 -8.09 8.07
C ALA A 84 8.18 -9.21 7.67
N SER A 85 7.78 -10.06 8.62
CA SER A 85 6.77 -11.11 8.40
C SER A 85 5.38 -10.58 8.08
N ALA A 86 5.08 -9.31 8.40
CA ALA A 86 3.82 -8.67 8.02
C ALA A 86 3.80 -8.24 6.55
N ASN A 87 4.96 -8.26 5.88
CA ASN A 87 5.11 -7.95 4.46
C ASN A 87 4.55 -6.58 4.07
N VAL A 88 4.68 -5.57 4.94
CA VAL A 88 4.35 -4.17 4.66
C VAL A 88 5.63 -3.48 4.19
N GLN A 89 5.62 -2.91 2.99
CA GLN A 89 6.79 -2.33 2.35
C GLN A 89 6.65 -0.84 2.08
N PHE A 90 5.41 -0.32 2.11
CA PHE A 90 5.13 1.10 2.01
C PHE A 90 3.87 1.50 2.78
N VAL A 91 3.83 2.74 3.21
CA VAL A 91 2.63 3.36 3.80
C VAL A 91 2.49 4.77 3.25
N ALA A 92 1.28 5.14 2.84
CA ALA A 92 0.96 6.50 2.43
C ALA A 92 0.29 7.27 3.57
N PHE A 93 0.75 8.48 3.79
CA PHE A 93 0.11 9.47 4.62
C PHE A 93 -0.60 10.47 3.72
N THR A 94 -1.89 10.60 3.92
CA THR A 94 -2.79 11.38 3.06
C THR A 94 -3.77 12.14 3.93
N ASP A 95 -3.22 13.00 4.77
CA ASP A 95 -4.00 13.90 5.62
C ASP A 95 -4.92 14.78 4.78
N HIS A 96 -6.06 15.17 5.32
CA HIS A 96 -7.02 16.01 4.61
C HIS A 96 -6.40 17.32 4.16
N SER A 97 -6.56 17.65 2.89
CA SER A 97 -5.92 18.80 2.24
C SER A 97 -6.27 20.14 2.87
N ASN A 98 -7.52 20.30 3.32
CA ASN A 98 -8.02 21.53 3.90
C ASN A 98 -7.38 21.90 5.27
N TYR A 99 -6.73 20.95 5.94
CA TYR A 99 -6.04 21.22 7.19
C TYR A 99 -4.67 21.88 6.97
N PHE A 100 -4.03 21.64 5.83
CA PHE A 100 -2.79 22.35 5.47
C PHE A 100 -3.01 23.84 5.17
N ASP A 101 -4.22 24.22 4.86
CA ASP A 101 -4.59 25.59 4.47
C ASP A 101 -5.04 26.45 5.65
N SER A 102 -5.33 25.86 6.80
CA SER A 102 -6.02 26.55 7.88
C SER A 102 -5.37 26.30 9.23
N LYS A 103 -5.07 27.39 9.95
CA LYS A 103 -4.64 27.34 11.34
C LYS A 103 -5.72 26.85 12.31
N THR A 104 -6.97 26.85 11.90
CA THR A 104 -8.13 26.57 12.75
C THR A 104 -8.77 25.23 12.47
N ASN A 105 -8.16 24.38 11.63
CA ASN A 105 -8.77 23.14 11.14
C ASN A 105 -10.17 23.38 10.52
N ALA A 106 -10.42 24.59 10.05
CA ALA A 106 -11.69 24.90 9.40
C ALA A 106 -11.73 24.18 8.06
N ASN A 107 -12.83 23.50 7.78
CA ASN A 107 -13.12 22.96 6.47
C ASN A 107 -13.24 24.09 5.46
N VAL A 108 -12.15 24.45 4.82
CA VAL A 108 -12.13 25.41 3.72
C VAL A 108 -12.11 24.62 2.43
N GLU A 109 -13.29 24.32 1.96
CA GLU A 109 -13.48 23.58 0.70
C GLU A 109 -12.87 24.36 -0.46
N GLY A 110 -12.00 23.73 -1.23
CA GLY A 110 -11.35 24.35 -2.40
C GLY A 110 -10.15 25.23 -2.07
N ALA A 111 -9.71 25.33 -0.84
CA ALA A 111 -8.57 26.19 -0.43
C ALA A 111 -7.27 25.88 -1.17
N LEU A 112 -7.04 24.63 -1.58
CA LEU A 112 -5.86 24.26 -2.37
C LEU A 112 -5.82 24.88 -3.77
N TYR A 113 -6.90 25.44 -4.25
CA TYR A 113 -6.91 26.16 -5.52
C TYR A 113 -6.45 27.62 -5.38
N ASP A 114 -6.41 28.14 -4.14
CA ASP A 114 -5.91 29.47 -3.85
C ASP A 114 -4.61 29.38 -3.06
N THR A 115 -3.49 29.44 -3.78
CA THR A 115 -2.16 29.37 -3.16
C THR A 115 -1.87 30.51 -2.18
N SER A 116 -2.68 31.57 -2.18
CA SER A 116 -2.56 32.65 -1.19
C SER A 116 -3.05 32.23 0.20
N LEU A 117 -3.84 31.16 0.27
CA LEU A 117 -4.37 30.60 1.52
C LEU A 117 -3.45 29.53 2.12
N VAL A 118 -2.55 28.97 1.32
CA VAL A 118 -1.54 27.99 1.80
C VAL A 118 -0.54 28.73 2.69
N LYS A 119 -0.64 28.50 3.98
CA LYS A 119 0.22 29.16 4.98
C LYS A 119 1.06 28.16 5.73
N ASP A 120 2.29 28.02 5.34
CA ASP A 120 3.33 27.31 6.10
C ASP A 120 3.67 27.95 7.45
N SER A 121 2.76 28.76 7.99
CA SER A 121 3.01 29.55 9.20
C SER A 121 2.73 28.80 10.51
N ASP A 122 2.06 27.68 10.45
CA ASP A 122 1.82 26.78 11.58
C ASP A 122 2.60 25.47 11.36
N ALA A 123 3.59 25.21 12.18
CA ALA A 123 4.43 24.00 12.09
C ALA A 123 3.64 22.70 12.19
N ASN A 124 2.47 22.72 12.87
CA ASN A 124 1.61 21.54 12.97
C ASN A 124 0.78 21.26 11.71
N HIS A 125 0.68 22.26 10.82
CA HIS A 125 -0.08 22.16 9.57
C HIS A 125 0.77 22.54 8.35
N SER A 126 2.09 22.70 8.52
CA SER A 126 3.03 23.06 7.45
C SER A 126 3.24 21.92 6.49
N TRP A 127 2.88 22.14 5.23
CA TRP A 127 3.15 21.19 4.15
C TRP A 127 4.64 20.92 3.96
N SER A 128 5.47 21.94 4.04
CA SER A 128 6.92 21.79 3.90
C SER A 128 7.53 20.95 5.03
N THR A 129 7.09 21.13 6.28
CA THR A 129 7.52 20.30 7.41
C THR A 129 7.06 18.87 7.27
N TYR A 130 5.83 18.65 6.83
CA TYR A 130 5.28 17.32 6.55
C TYR A 130 6.12 16.58 5.51
N LYS A 131 6.37 17.21 4.34
CA LYS A 131 7.21 16.63 3.29
C LYS A 131 8.63 16.35 3.76
N SER A 132 9.29 17.32 4.38
CA SER A 132 10.68 17.13 4.81
C SER A 132 10.82 16.01 5.85
N THR A 133 9.83 15.79 6.69
CA THR A 133 9.82 14.68 7.65
C THR A 133 9.73 13.33 6.94
N ILE A 134 8.87 13.21 5.92
CA ILE A 134 8.76 12.00 5.11
C ILE A 134 10.04 11.76 4.27
N ASP A 135 10.59 12.80 3.68
CA ASP A 135 11.81 12.70 2.89
C ASP A 135 13.01 12.25 3.75
N ALA A 136 13.13 12.78 4.97
CA ALA A 136 14.16 12.35 5.92
C ALA A 136 13.99 10.88 6.29
N PHE A 137 12.78 10.44 6.58
CA PHE A 137 12.47 9.03 6.87
C PHE A 137 12.88 8.13 5.69
N ASN A 138 12.51 8.50 4.47
CA ASN A 138 12.84 7.72 3.27
C ASN A 138 14.35 7.64 3.03
N ALA A 139 15.09 8.71 3.29
CA ALA A 139 16.53 8.72 3.18
C ALA A 139 17.21 7.77 4.18
N GLU A 140 16.70 7.74 5.42
CA GLU A 140 17.22 6.85 6.48
C GLU A 140 16.85 5.37 6.26
N ASN A 141 15.74 5.08 5.61
CA ASN A 141 15.17 3.74 5.45
C ASN A 141 15.23 3.23 4.01
N ALA A 142 16.10 3.78 3.18
CA ALA A 142 16.23 3.41 1.78
C ALA A 142 16.40 1.90 1.59
N GLY A 143 15.54 1.31 0.75
CA GLY A 143 15.55 -0.11 0.43
C GLY A 143 14.82 -1.04 1.43
N SER A 144 14.29 -0.51 2.54
CA SER A 144 13.57 -1.31 3.55
C SER A 144 12.09 -0.95 3.66
N MET A 145 11.77 0.32 3.72
CA MET A 145 10.43 0.85 3.88
C MET A 145 10.29 2.17 3.13
N VAL A 146 9.13 2.43 2.55
CA VAL A 146 8.83 3.70 1.88
C VAL A 146 7.61 4.35 2.52
N ALA A 147 7.76 5.60 2.92
CA ALA A 147 6.64 6.47 3.27
C ALA A 147 6.30 7.34 2.05
N LEU A 148 5.05 7.29 1.61
CA LEU A 148 4.54 8.13 0.53
C LEU A 148 3.83 9.32 1.15
N GLY A 149 4.32 10.52 0.88
CA GLY A 149 3.66 11.77 1.25
C GLY A 149 2.63 12.17 0.22
N GLY A 150 1.48 12.59 0.69
CA GLY A 150 0.40 13.05 -0.15
C GLY A 150 -0.67 13.77 0.67
N PHE A 151 -1.82 13.94 0.09
CA PHE A 151 -2.97 14.47 0.78
C PHE A 151 -4.27 13.86 0.24
N GLU A 152 -5.27 13.85 1.07
CA GLU A 152 -6.63 13.55 0.65
C GLU A 152 -7.33 14.85 0.28
N MET A 153 -7.54 15.07 -1.02
CA MET A 153 -8.36 16.17 -1.49
C MET A 153 -9.78 16.00 -0.97
N THR A 154 -10.25 16.98 -0.21
CA THR A 154 -11.48 16.88 0.56
C THR A 154 -12.52 17.88 0.06
N TRP A 155 -13.66 17.37 -0.38
CA TRP A 155 -14.83 18.18 -0.74
C TRP A 155 -16.03 17.78 0.12
N SER A 156 -16.44 18.67 1.02
CA SER A 156 -17.68 18.47 1.78
C SER A 156 -18.89 18.75 0.89
N GLY A 157 -19.74 17.74 0.72
CA GLY A 157 -20.93 17.85 -0.12
C GLY A 157 -20.70 17.78 -1.64
N GLY A 158 -19.47 17.45 -2.06
CA GLY A 158 -19.05 17.29 -3.44
C GLY A 158 -18.85 15.84 -3.88
N PRO A 159 -17.92 15.57 -4.83
CA PRO A 159 -17.69 14.24 -5.38
C PRO A 159 -17.06 13.25 -4.42
N GLY A 160 -16.74 13.65 -3.19
CA GLY A 160 -16.08 12.84 -2.21
C GLY A 160 -14.60 13.16 -2.04
N HIS A 161 -13.82 12.19 -1.60
CA HIS A 161 -12.40 12.36 -1.30
C HIS A 161 -11.54 11.62 -2.33
N ILE A 162 -10.40 12.20 -2.68
CA ILE A 162 -9.43 11.62 -3.62
C ILE A 162 -8.04 11.71 -3.02
N ASN A 163 -7.38 10.57 -2.87
CA ASN A 163 -5.99 10.53 -2.43
C ASN A 163 -5.03 10.88 -3.57
N THR A 164 -4.08 11.74 -3.29
CA THR A 164 -2.97 12.09 -4.17
C THR A 164 -1.65 11.76 -3.50
N PHE A 165 -0.65 11.36 -4.28
CA PHE A 165 0.65 10.92 -3.77
C PHE A 165 1.78 11.63 -4.50
N ASN A 166 2.91 11.80 -3.79
CA ASN A 166 4.16 12.36 -4.34
C ASN A 166 3.96 13.71 -5.06
N THR A 167 3.09 14.53 -4.53
CA THR A 167 2.93 15.89 -5.03
C THR A 167 4.13 16.75 -4.64
N PRO A 168 4.57 17.67 -5.50
CA PRO A 168 5.70 18.56 -5.23
C PRO A 168 5.45 19.50 -4.06
#